data_53b58ca456bc6cb3ea90530dc0b1e13a
#
_entry.id   53b58ca456bc6cb3ea90530dc0b1e13a
#
_cell.length_a   1.000
_cell.length_b   1.000
_cell.length_c   1.000
_cell.angle_alpha   90.00
_cell.angle_beta   90.00
_cell.angle_gamma   90.00
#
_symmetry.space_group_name_H-M   'P 1'
#
loop_
_entity.id
_entity.type
_entity.pdbx_description
1 polymer ?
#
loop_
_entity_poly.entity_id
_entity_poly.type
_entity_poly.pdbx_seq_one_letter_code
_entity_poly.pdbx_strand_id
1 'polypeptide(L)'
;HRDLHSFPTRRSSDLMLDNMDIERERGITIKSQAITLPYTAGDGKTYTLNLVDTPGHVDFSYEVSRAISSCEGAILVIDATQGVQAQTLSNMYMALEHDLEILPVINKIDMPAADVESVRKQIDKDLGLDGDAALAVSAKMGIGIDELFEAIVQRFPAPRGSSSAPLQALIFDSHYDAYKGAIVHVRVINGVMKKGMQIRFMSSGALHEIEEVSLFKIDRSSNTDMLAAGEVGYCTAGIKAVRDVRVGDTITEVERPCDKPLPGFKEIKPVVFSSIYPMDSADYEDLKDSIERLMLNDASLVCEKDSSLALGFGFRCGFLGLLHLEIIQERLEREFDQSIIMTAPSVRYKLVLQSGETVFVDNPSQYPDPSRIETAEEPYIRAEIITPTTYIGRSEEHTSELQSLAYL
;
A
#
# COMPACT_ATOMS: atom_id res chain seq x y z
N HIS A 1 27.10 18.28 28.40
CA HIS A 1 27.64 18.20 27.03
C HIS A 1 28.12 16.78 26.78
N ARG A 2 27.30 15.96 26.12
CA ARG A 2 27.72 14.72 25.47
C ARG A 2 27.21 14.83 24.06
N ASP A 3 28.14 14.86 23.12
CA ASP A 3 27.90 14.86 21.68
C ASP A 3 27.11 13.60 21.31
N LEU A 4 25.86 13.79 20.89
CA LEU A 4 25.08 12.79 20.17
C LEU A 4 25.76 12.62 18.81
N HIS A 5 26.49 11.52 18.66
CA HIS A 5 27.10 11.12 17.41
C HIS A 5 26.02 11.09 16.30
N SER A 6 26.20 11.98 15.35
CA SER A 6 25.48 12.02 14.10
C SER A 6 25.50 10.64 13.43
N PHE A 7 24.36 10.01 13.31
CA PHE A 7 24.18 8.91 12.35
C PHE A 7 24.60 9.43 10.97
N PRO A 8 25.28 8.63 10.14
CA PRO A 8 25.62 9.06 8.80
C PRO A 8 24.32 9.37 8.07
N THR A 9 24.10 10.64 7.79
CA THR A 9 23.00 11.10 6.95
C THR A 9 23.12 10.39 5.61
N ARG A 10 22.18 9.45 5.31
CA ARG A 10 21.99 8.96 3.97
C ARG A 10 21.82 10.16 3.06
N ARG A 11 22.55 10.22 1.95
CA ARG A 11 22.48 11.32 0.99
C ARG A 11 21.01 11.43 0.54
N SER A 12 20.48 12.63 0.47
CA SER A 12 19.10 12.91 0.06
C SER A 12 18.74 12.37 -1.34
N SER A 13 19.73 11.95 -2.12
CA SER A 13 19.57 11.31 -3.43
C SER A 13 19.20 9.81 -3.36
N ASP A 14 19.43 9.16 -2.22
CA ASP A 14 19.27 7.71 -2.10
C ASP A 14 17.81 7.29 -1.79
N LEU A 15 16.93 8.25 -1.50
CA LEU A 15 15.54 8.06 -1.11
C LEU A 15 14.60 9.01 -1.90
N MET A 16 14.78 9.07 -3.22
CA MET A 16 14.03 10.02 -4.06
C MET A 16 12.53 9.72 -4.10
N LEU A 17 12.12 8.47 -3.95
CA LEU A 17 10.72 8.04 -3.95
C LEU A 17 10.09 8.07 -2.56
N ASP A 18 10.86 7.93 -1.47
CA ASP A 18 10.36 8.05 -0.10
C ASP A 18 10.08 9.53 0.22
N ASN A 19 8.84 9.93 0.09
CA ASN A 19 8.44 11.34 0.24
C ASN A 19 8.14 11.75 1.69
N MET A 20 7.84 10.79 2.57
CA MET A 20 7.55 11.06 3.97
C MET A 20 8.81 11.09 4.82
N ASP A 21 8.89 12.01 5.77
CA ASP A 21 10.01 12.06 6.71
C ASP A 21 10.09 10.78 7.56
N ILE A 22 8.94 10.19 7.91
CA ILE A 22 8.85 8.92 8.64
C ILE A 22 9.48 7.77 7.83
N GLU A 23 9.27 7.69 6.53
CA GLU A 23 9.88 6.68 5.64
C GLU A 23 11.41 6.79 5.70
N ARG A 24 11.93 8.02 5.60
CA ARG A 24 13.37 8.29 5.63
C ARG A 24 14.00 8.00 6.99
N GLU A 25 13.32 8.34 8.08
CA GLU A 25 13.80 8.10 9.45
C GLU A 25 13.82 6.61 9.79
N ARG A 26 12.75 5.89 9.45
CA ARG A 26 12.63 4.46 9.73
C ARG A 26 13.34 3.57 8.69
N GLY A 27 13.66 4.12 7.52
CA GLY A 27 14.28 3.40 6.40
C GLY A 27 13.39 2.32 5.81
N ILE A 28 12.09 2.55 5.79
CA ILE A 28 11.06 1.67 5.21
C ILE A 28 10.17 2.48 4.28
N THR A 29 9.75 1.88 3.17
CA THR A 29 8.69 2.43 2.32
C THR A 29 7.34 2.11 2.96
N ILE A 30 6.49 3.10 3.11
CA ILE A 30 5.14 3.00 3.69
C ILE A 30 4.10 3.04 2.59
N LYS A 31 4.25 3.98 1.65
CA LYS A 31 3.32 4.21 0.55
C LYS A 31 3.97 3.92 -0.79
N SER A 32 3.21 3.23 -1.67
CA SER A 32 3.67 2.95 -3.03
C SER A 32 3.85 4.24 -3.83
N GLN A 33 4.95 4.34 -4.58
CA GLN A 33 5.28 5.48 -5.42
C GLN A 33 5.49 5.04 -6.85
N ALA A 34 4.85 5.74 -7.79
CA ALA A 34 4.98 5.48 -9.21
C ALA A 34 5.92 6.47 -9.88
N ILE A 35 6.69 6.01 -10.84
CA ILE A 35 7.58 6.82 -11.66
C ILE A 35 7.55 6.35 -13.11
N THR A 36 7.55 7.29 -14.04
CA THR A 36 7.60 7.03 -15.49
C THR A 36 8.97 7.39 -16.05
N LEU A 37 9.64 6.42 -16.65
CA LEU A 37 10.99 6.54 -17.20
C LEU A 37 10.99 6.20 -18.69
N PRO A 38 11.57 7.04 -19.57
CA PRO A 38 11.91 6.63 -20.93
C PRO A 38 13.17 5.79 -20.90
N TYR A 39 13.17 4.63 -21.57
CA TYR A 39 14.33 3.77 -21.73
C TYR A 39 14.53 3.40 -23.19
N THR A 40 15.73 3.64 -23.73
CA THR A 40 16.09 3.23 -25.08
C THR A 40 16.82 1.90 -25.02
N ALA A 41 16.16 0.84 -25.47
CA ALA A 41 16.66 -0.51 -25.42
C ALA A 41 17.69 -0.80 -26.53
N GLY A 42 18.38 -1.95 -26.43
CA GLY A 42 19.37 -2.40 -27.39
C GLY A 42 18.83 -2.62 -28.82
N ASP A 43 17.50 -2.74 -28.99
CA ASP A 43 16.83 -2.79 -30.29
C ASP A 43 16.69 -1.41 -30.96
N GLY A 44 17.13 -0.33 -30.30
CA GLY A 44 17.09 1.05 -30.76
C GLY A 44 15.72 1.74 -30.59
N LYS A 45 14.73 1.07 -29.97
CA LYS A 45 13.43 1.67 -29.68
C LYS A 45 13.42 2.27 -28.29
N THR A 46 12.62 3.32 -28.10
CA THR A 46 12.38 3.91 -26.79
C THR A 46 11.08 3.37 -26.23
N TYR A 47 11.19 2.78 -25.04
CA TYR A 47 10.07 2.25 -24.24
C TYR A 47 9.75 3.21 -23.11
N THR A 48 8.48 3.26 -22.74
CA THR A 48 8.04 3.97 -21.53
C THR A 48 7.84 2.94 -20.43
N LEU A 49 8.69 2.97 -19.41
CA LEU A 49 8.61 2.09 -18.25
C LEU A 49 7.92 2.85 -17.11
N ASN A 50 6.86 2.26 -16.56
CA ASN A 50 6.21 2.76 -15.36
C ASN A 50 6.62 1.84 -14.20
N LEU A 51 7.48 2.33 -13.32
CA LEU A 51 7.92 1.59 -12.14
C LEU A 51 7.08 2.02 -10.94
N VAL A 52 6.62 1.05 -10.16
CA VAL A 52 5.92 1.30 -8.90
C VAL A 52 6.77 0.70 -7.79
N ASP A 53 7.32 1.56 -6.93
CA ASP A 53 8.00 1.15 -5.71
C ASP A 53 6.96 0.78 -4.65
N THR A 54 7.18 -0.34 -3.96
CA THR A 54 6.20 -0.92 -3.03
C THR A 54 6.81 -1.18 -1.66
N PRO A 55 6.02 -1.04 -0.57
CA PRO A 55 6.47 -1.44 0.75
C PRO A 55 6.87 -2.91 0.83
N GLY A 56 7.88 -3.22 1.65
CA GLY A 56 8.28 -4.60 1.93
C GLY A 56 7.59 -5.22 3.14
N HIS A 57 7.06 -4.41 4.07
CA HIS A 57 6.52 -4.87 5.34
C HIS A 57 5.09 -5.42 5.22
N VAL A 58 4.80 -6.50 5.98
CA VAL A 58 3.52 -7.22 5.92
C VAL A 58 2.29 -6.34 6.27
N ASP A 59 2.44 -5.37 7.16
CA ASP A 59 1.36 -4.45 7.54
C ASP A 59 0.91 -3.56 6.36
N PHE A 60 1.76 -3.43 5.32
CA PHE A 60 1.45 -2.68 4.10
C PHE A 60 1.16 -3.59 2.90
N SER A 61 0.86 -4.86 3.13
CA SER A 61 0.53 -5.82 2.06
C SER A 61 -0.61 -5.34 1.15
N TYR A 62 -1.46 -4.47 1.65
CA TYR A 62 -2.51 -3.83 0.87
C TYR A 62 -1.97 -2.86 -0.19
N GLU A 63 -1.03 -2.01 0.18
CA GLU A 63 -0.36 -1.12 -0.77
C GLU A 63 0.31 -1.95 -1.87
N VAL A 64 0.98 -3.05 -1.48
CA VAL A 64 1.60 -3.99 -2.41
C VAL A 64 0.57 -4.62 -3.35
N SER A 65 -0.54 -5.14 -2.83
CA SER A 65 -1.61 -5.77 -3.63
C SER A 65 -2.21 -4.80 -4.66
N ARG A 66 -2.40 -3.53 -4.28
CA ARG A 66 -2.90 -2.48 -5.17
C ARG A 66 -1.91 -2.15 -6.29
N ALA A 67 -0.64 -2.00 -5.95
CA ALA A 67 0.42 -1.75 -6.90
C ALA A 67 0.55 -2.91 -7.90
N ILE A 68 0.62 -4.15 -7.41
CA ILE A 68 0.72 -5.37 -8.20
C ILE A 68 -0.45 -5.49 -9.20
N SER A 69 -1.68 -5.23 -8.78
CA SER A 69 -2.86 -5.34 -9.66
C SER A 69 -2.87 -4.31 -10.81
N SER A 70 -2.00 -3.30 -10.75
CA SER A 70 -1.83 -2.30 -11.79
C SER A 70 -0.61 -2.53 -12.68
N CYS A 71 0.09 -3.66 -12.55
CA CYS A 71 1.32 -3.97 -13.25
C CYS A 71 1.18 -5.17 -14.21
N GLU A 72 2.09 -5.29 -15.18
CA GLU A 72 2.23 -6.44 -16.07
C GLU A 72 3.29 -7.42 -15.58
N GLY A 73 4.21 -6.97 -14.76
CA GLY A 73 5.29 -7.78 -14.20
C GLY A 73 5.78 -7.25 -12.87
N ALA A 74 6.52 -8.07 -12.15
CA ALA A 74 7.09 -7.75 -10.85
C ALA A 74 8.59 -8.05 -10.81
N ILE A 75 9.38 -7.10 -10.36
CA ILE A 75 10.79 -7.29 -10.04
C ILE A 75 10.85 -7.73 -8.57
N LEU A 76 11.25 -8.99 -8.33
CA LEU A 76 11.39 -9.53 -6.99
C LEU A 76 12.82 -9.28 -6.50
N VAL A 77 13.01 -8.23 -5.72
CA VAL A 77 14.34 -7.82 -5.23
C VAL A 77 14.71 -8.60 -3.97
N ILE A 78 15.85 -9.28 -4.00
CA ILE A 78 16.40 -10.09 -2.90
C ILE A 78 17.76 -9.53 -2.51
N ASP A 79 18.00 -9.33 -1.23
CA ASP A 79 19.27 -8.87 -0.68
C ASP A 79 20.29 -10.00 -0.70
N ALA A 80 21.42 -9.81 -1.40
CA ALA A 80 22.51 -10.82 -1.50
C ALA A 80 23.12 -11.19 -0.14
N THR A 81 22.96 -10.34 0.89
CA THR A 81 23.50 -10.58 2.23
C THR A 81 22.54 -11.30 3.17
N GLN A 82 21.22 -11.25 2.87
CA GLN A 82 20.17 -11.79 3.74
C GLN A 82 19.45 -12.99 3.12
N GLY A 83 19.47 -13.09 1.79
CA GLY A 83 18.77 -14.14 1.05
C GLY A 83 17.25 -13.99 1.05
N VAL A 84 16.56 -15.09 0.78
CA VAL A 84 15.10 -15.15 0.74
C VAL A 84 14.53 -15.05 2.15
N GLN A 85 13.64 -14.07 2.36
CA GLN A 85 12.95 -13.82 3.63
C GLN A 85 11.47 -14.14 3.53
N ALA A 86 10.77 -14.18 4.67
CA ALA A 86 9.33 -14.42 4.71
C ALA A 86 8.54 -13.39 3.89
N GLN A 87 8.97 -12.14 3.91
CA GLN A 87 8.37 -11.05 3.11
C GLN A 87 8.54 -11.28 1.61
N THR A 88 9.70 -11.81 1.19
CA THR A 88 9.97 -12.17 -0.21
C THR A 88 8.96 -13.21 -0.71
N LEU A 89 8.73 -14.25 0.09
CA LEU A 89 7.74 -15.30 -0.20
C LEU A 89 6.32 -14.72 -0.29
N SER A 90 5.92 -13.92 0.70
CA SER A 90 4.58 -13.32 0.74
C SER A 90 4.31 -12.46 -0.49
N ASN A 91 5.26 -11.59 -0.86
CA ASN A 91 5.12 -10.71 -2.01
C ASN A 91 5.13 -11.47 -3.34
N MET A 92 5.94 -12.55 -3.44
CA MET A 92 5.92 -13.44 -4.59
C MET A 92 4.57 -14.11 -4.79
N TYR A 93 3.97 -14.66 -3.72
CA TYR A 93 2.65 -15.28 -3.82
C TYR A 93 1.58 -14.27 -4.24
N MET A 94 1.61 -13.04 -3.74
CA MET A 94 0.71 -11.99 -4.21
C MET A 94 0.88 -11.70 -5.70
N ALA A 95 2.12 -11.65 -6.20
CA ALA A 95 2.37 -11.47 -7.63
C ALA A 95 1.85 -12.64 -8.48
N LEU A 96 1.99 -13.88 -8.01
CA LEU A 96 1.46 -15.07 -8.66
C LEU A 96 -0.08 -15.09 -8.68
N GLU A 97 -0.74 -14.67 -7.61
CA GLU A 97 -2.22 -14.56 -7.57
C GLU A 97 -2.76 -13.59 -8.62
N HIS A 98 -1.96 -12.61 -9.04
CA HIS A 98 -2.30 -11.65 -10.09
C HIS A 98 -1.76 -12.01 -11.47
N ASP A 99 -1.22 -13.24 -11.65
CA ASP A 99 -0.70 -13.77 -12.92
C ASP A 99 0.40 -12.88 -13.53
N LEU A 100 1.26 -12.28 -12.67
CA LEU A 100 2.36 -11.44 -13.11
C LEU A 100 3.59 -12.27 -13.50
N GLU A 101 4.30 -11.81 -14.54
CA GLU A 101 5.65 -12.27 -14.82
C GLU A 101 6.60 -11.80 -13.72
N ILE A 102 7.34 -12.73 -13.10
CA ILE A 102 8.25 -12.42 -11.98
C ILE A 102 9.69 -12.49 -12.46
N LEU A 103 10.41 -11.39 -12.28
CA LEU A 103 11.85 -11.28 -12.55
C LEU A 103 12.63 -11.24 -11.23
N PRO A 104 13.27 -12.33 -10.80
CA PRO A 104 14.10 -12.32 -9.60
C PRO A 104 15.39 -11.52 -9.81
N VAL A 105 15.71 -10.64 -8.86
CA VAL A 105 16.90 -9.78 -8.88
C VAL A 105 17.61 -9.83 -7.53
N ILE A 106 18.88 -10.20 -7.55
CA ILE A 106 19.75 -10.27 -6.38
C ILE A 106 20.53 -8.95 -6.30
N ASN A 107 20.16 -8.10 -5.33
CA ASN A 107 20.77 -6.78 -5.15
C ASN A 107 21.81 -6.78 -4.02
N LYS A 108 22.61 -5.71 -3.98
CA LYS A 108 23.68 -5.45 -3.01
C LYS A 108 24.89 -6.41 -3.15
N ILE A 109 25.18 -6.84 -4.39
CA ILE A 109 26.33 -7.72 -4.66
C ILE A 109 27.69 -7.05 -4.35
N ASP A 110 27.72 -5.74 -4.17
CA ASP A 110 28.89 -4.95 -3.75
C ASP A 110 29.23 -5.10 -2.27
N MET A 111 28.35 -5.69 -1.48
CA MET A 111 28.57 -5.85 -0.03
C MET A 111 29.52 -7.02 0.25
N PRO A 112 30.45 -6.90 1.24
CA PRO A 112 31.39 -7.96 1.57
C PRO A 112 30.76 -9.29 2.02
N ALA A 113 29.53 -9.22 2.57
CA ALA A 113 28.78 -10.39 3.04
C ALA A 113 27.83 -10.97 1.96
N ALA A 114 27.89 -10.48 0.71
CA ALA A 114 27.03 -10.97 -0.36
C ALA A 114 27.42 -12.39 -0.79
N ASP A 115 26.41 -13.28 -0.86
CA ASP A 115 26.56 -14.66 -1.33
C ASP A 115 25.51 -14.95 -2.41
N VAL A 116 25.82 -14.55 -3.63
CA VAL A 116 24.93 -14.67 -4.80
C VAL A 116 24.58 -16.13 -5.09
N GLU A 117 25.55 -17.04 -4.97
CA GLU A 117 25.35 -18.46 -5.28
C GLU A 117 24.42 -19.16 -4.26
N SER A 118 24.53 -18.79 -2.99
CA SER A 118 23.60 -19.28 -1.97
C SER A 118 22.18 -18.76 -2.22
N VAL A 119 22.04 -17.48 -2.60
CA VAL A 119 20.74 -16.87 -2.88
C VAL A 119 20.08 -17.47 -4.12
N ARG A 120 20.84 -17.77 -5.19
CA ARG A 120 20.35 -18.49 -6.38
C ARG A 120 19.72 -19.82 -6.00
N LYS A 121 20.41 -20.62 -5.16
CA LYS A 121 19.87 -21.89 -4.66
C LYS A 121 18.62 -21.74 -3.80
N GLN A 122 18.49 -20.65 -3.04
CA GLN A 122 17.27 -20.36 -2.28
C GLN A 122 16.12 -19.98 -3.24
N ILE A 123 16.40 -19.21 -4.30
CA ILE A 123 15.41 -18.88 -5.33
C ILE A 123 14.83 -20.16 -5.96
N ASP A 124 15.70 -21.10 -6.36
CA ASP A 124 15.26 -22.39 -6.91
C ASP A 124 14.45 -23.20 -5.91
N LYS A 125 14.97 -23.35 -4.69
CA LYS A 125 14.42 -24.28 -3.71
C LYS A 125 13.20 -23.74 -3.00
N ASP A 126 13.26 -22.46 -2.56
CA ASP A 126 12.28 -21.88 -1.65
C ASP A 126 11.19 -21.10 -2.41
N LEU A 127 11.53 -20.52 -3.57
CA LEU A 127 10.58 -19.78 -4.42
C LEU A 127 10.08 -20.60 -5.61
N GLY A 128 10.79 -21.64 -6.04
CA GLY A 128 10.46 -22.40 -7.23
C GLY A 128 10.62 -21.59 -8.53
N LEU A 129 11.40 -20.52 -8.48
CA LEU A 129 11.78 -19.71 -9.63
C LEU A 129 13.17 -20.14 -10.14
N ASP A 130 13.51 -19.79 -11.37
CA ASP A 130 14.83 -20.09 -11.96
C ASP A 130 15.91 -19.18 -11.36
N GLY A 131 16.71 -19.71 -10.45
CA GLY A 131 17.79 -18.98 -9.78
C GLY A 131 18.94 -18.62 -10.73
N ASP A 132 19.19 -19.41 -11.77
CA ASP A 132 20.23 -19.10 -12.77
C ASP A 132 19.81 -17.91 -13.64
N ALA A 133 18.52 -17.74 -13.87
CA ALA A 133 17.96 -16.60 -14.58
C ALA A 133 17.86 -15.32 -13.71
N ALA A 134 18.13 -15.40 -12.40
CA ALA A 134 18.14 -14.25 -11.52
C ALA A 134 19.30 -13.30 -11.84
N LEU A 135 18.99 -12.02 -12.01
CA LEU A 135 19.98 -10.99 -12.29
C LEU A 135 20.68 -10.54 -11.01
N ALA A 136 22.02 -10.48 -11.07
CA ALA A 136 22.83 -10.01 -9.96
C ALA A 136 23.21 -8.53 -10.19
N VAL A 137 22.76 -7.65 -9.28
CA VAL A 137 22.91 -6.20 -9.44
C VAL A 137 23.46 -5.52 -8.18
N SER A 138 24.01 -4.34 -8.36
CA SER A 138 24.22 -3.37 -7.29
C SER A 138 23.58 -2.05 -7.70
N ALA A 139 22.41 -1.75 -7.20
CA ALA A 139 21.74 -0.48 -7.47
C ALA A 139 22.59 0.71 -7.01
N LYS A 140 23.33 0.55 -5.90
CA LYS A 140 24.21 1.59 -5.35
C LYS A 140 25.39 1.91 -6.29
N MET A 141 25.98 0.89 -6.93
CA MET A 141 27.15 1.03 -7.79
C MET A 141 26.76 1.12 -9.27
N GLY A 142 25.49 0.95 -9.62
CA GLY A 142 25.03 0.93 -11.01
C GLY A 142 25.40 -0.34 -11.78
N ILE A 143 25.81 -1.43 -11.08
CA ILE A 143 26.22 -2.69 -11.72
C ILE A 143 24.98 -3.50 -12.07
N GLY A 144 24.89 -4.01 -13.32
CA GLY A 144 23.80 -4.88 -13.79
C GLY A 144 22.48 -4.16 -14.04
N ILE A 145 22.44 -2.82 -14.00
CA ILE A 145 21.20 -2.05 -14.17
C ILE A 145 20.75 -2.01 -15.62
N ASP A 146 21.67 -1.89 -16.58
CA ASP A 146 21.33 -1.92 -18.01
C ASP A 146 20.76 -3.28 -18.39
N GLU A 147 21.37 -4.37 -17.91
CA GLU A 147 20.88 -5.73 -18.11
C GLU A 147 19.50 -5.94 -17.48
N LEU A 148 19.23 -5.32 -16.33
CA LEU A 148 17.91 -5.35 -15.70
C LEU A 148 16.85 -4.67 -16.58
N PHE A 149 17.14 -3.48 -17.11
CA PHE A 149 16.20 -2.79 -18.01
C PHE A 149 15.98 -3.54 -19.31
N GLU A 150 17.02 -4.13 -19.90
CA GLU A 150 16.88 -5.00 -21.08
C GLU A 150 16.01 -6.23 -20.77
N ALA A 151 16.19 -6.85 -19.61
CA ALA A 151 15.38 -8.00 -19.20
C ALA A 151 13.91 -7.63 -19.01
N ILE A 152 13.61 -6.44 -18.46
CA ILE A 152 12.23 -5.92 -18.33
C ILE A 152 11.59 -5.82 -19.73
N VAL A 153 12.28 -5.18 -20.69
CA VAL A 153 11.77 -5.00 -22.06
C VAL A 153 11.53 -6.35 -22.76
N GLN A 154 12.40 -7.34 -22.49
CA GLN A 154 12.34 -8.65 -23.17
C GLN A 154 11.31 -9.60 -22.55
N ARG A 155 11.14 -9.57 -21.21
CA ARG A 155 10.33 -10.56 -20.48
C ARG A 155 8.93 -10.08 -20.16
N PHE A 156 8.76 -8.81 -19.81
CA PHE A 156 7.45 -8.32 -19.41
C PHE A 156 6.54 -8.09 -20.62
N PRO A 157 5.29 -8.56 -20.58
CA PRO A 157 4.34 -8.32 -21.65
C PRO A 157 3.99 -6.83 -21.73
N ALA A 158 3.70 -6.36 -22.95
CA ALA A 158 3.17 -5.01 -23.11
C ALA A 158 1.76 -4.90 -22.52
N PRO A 159 1.34 -3.70 -22.05
CA PRO A 159 -0.01 -3.47 -21.56
C PRO A 159 -1.08 -3.90 -22.58
N ARG A 160 -2.12 -4.56 -22.12
CA ARG A 160 -3.29 -4.92 -22.93
C ARG A 160 -4.26 -3.75 -22.94
N GLY A 161 -4.95 -3.52 -24.04
CA GLY A 161 -5.97 -2.50 -24.14
C GLY A 161 -5.93 -1.78 -25.49
N SER A 162 -6.93 -0.92 -25.72
CA SER A 162 -7.07 -0.17 -26.97
C SER A 162 -7.42 1.29 -26.70
N SER A 163 -6.62 2.21 -27.22
CA SER A 163 -6.90 3.65 -27.13
C SER A 163 -8.15 4.08 -27.93
N SER A 164 -8.68 3.24 -28.82
CA SER A 164 -9.93 3.52 -29.57
C SER A 164 -11.19 3.08 -28.81
N ALA A 165 -11.06 2.27 -27.78
CA ALA A 165 -12.17 1.83 -26.93
C ALA A 165 -12.69 2.99 -26.04
N PRO A 166 -13.88 2.86 -25.41
CA PRO A 166 -14.32 3.77 -24.36
C PRO A 166 -13.32 3.84 -23.21
N LEU A 167 -13.21 5.01 -22.56
CA LEU A 167 -12.32 5.20 -21.44
C LEU A 167 -12.68 4.23 -20.30
N GLN A 168 -11.68 3.52 -19.82
CA GLN A 168 -11.75 2.65 -18.67
C GLN A 168 -10.42 2.75 -17.92
N ALA A 169 -10.40 3.54 -16.84
CA ALA A 169 -9.21 3.77 -16.02
C ALA A 169 -9.43 3.31 -14.58
N LEU A 170 -8.47 2.58 -14.05
CA LEU A 170 -8.47 2.10 -12.67
C LEU A 170 -7.85 3.14 -11.76
N ILE A 171 -8.53 3.49 -10.67
CA ILE A 171 -7.96 4.28 -9.59
C ILE A 171 -7.17 3.33 -8.69
N PHE A 172 -5.85 3.43 -8.70
CA PHE A 172 -5.02 2.58 -7.84
C PHE A 172 -4.54 3.28 -6.57
N ASP A 173 -4.55 4.61 -6.54
CA ASP A 173 -4.24 5.42 -5.38
C ASP A 173 -4.85 6.82 -5.47
N SER A 174 -4.81 7.59 -4.37
CA SER A 174 -5.17 9.00 -4.36
C SER A 174 -4.49 9.71 -3.19
N HIS A 175 -4.32 11.02 -3.32
CA HIS A 175 -3.93 11.86 -2.21
C HIS A 175 -4.57 13.24 -2.30
N TYR A 176 -4.63 13.92 -1.17
CA TYR A 176 -5.20 15.26 -1.09
C TYR A 176 -4.10 16.32 -1.14
N ASP A 177 -4.27 17.28 -2.03
CA ASP A 177 -3.46 18.48 -2.11
C ASP A 177 -4.32 19.69 -1.72
N ALA A 178 -3.80 20.58 -0.86
CA ALA A 178 -4.54 21.72 -0.34
C ALA A 178 -4.99 22.72 -1.42
N TYR A 179 -4.30 22.76 -2.56
CA TYR A 179 -4.58 23.66 -3.68
C TYR A 179 -5.35 23.02 -4.81
N LYS A 180 -5.05 21.74 -5.13
CA LYS A 180 -5.62 21.01 -6.27
C LYS A 180 -6.81 20.12 -5.87
N GLY A 181 -7.07 19.92 -4.58
CA GLY A 181 -8.05 18.94 -4.10
C GLY A 181 -7.53 17.51 -4.20
N ALA A 182 -8.41 16.55 -4.46
CA ALA A 182 -7.99 15.17 -4.65
C ALA A 182 -7.22 14.98 -5.95
N ILE A 183 -5.99 14.48 -5.86
CA ILE A 183 -5.16 14.02 -6.96
C ILE A 183 -5.39 12.52 -7.08
N VAL A 184 -5.92 12.08 -8.20
CA VAL A 184 -6.34 10.69 -8.43
C VAL A 184 -5.30 10.00 -9.29
N HIS A 185 -4.66 8.96 -8.76
CA HIS A 185 -3.69 8.16 -9.48
C HIS A 185 -4.41 7.09 -10.29
N VAL A 186 -4.16 7.08 -11.58
CA VAL A 186 -4.89 6.24 -12.51
C VAL A 186 -3.97 5.43 -13.41
N ARG A 187 -4.44 4.22 -13.72
CA ARG A 187 -3.94 3.43 -14.84
C ARG A 187 -5.03 3.36 -15.90
N VAL A 188 -4.74 3.85 -17.09
CA VAL A 188 -5.66 3.74 -18.23
C VAL A 188 -5.54 2.35 -18.83
N ILE A 189 -6.61 1.55 -18.71
CA ILE A 189 -6.69 0.21 -19.30
C ILE A 189 -7.15 0.31 -20.76
N ASN A 190 -8.22 1.07 -21.00
CA ASN A 190 -8.77 1.30 -22.34
C ASN A 190 -9.07 2.78 -22.54
N GLY A 191 -9.12 3.20 -23.80
CA GLY A 191 -9.46 4.56 -24.17
C GLY A 191 -8.32 5.54 -23.97
N VAL A 192 -8.69 6.80 -23.85
CA VAL A 192 -7.76 7.93 -23.64
C VAL A 192 -8.40 8.89 -22.66
N MET A 193 -7.68 9.25 -21.62
CA MET A 193 -8.04 10.29 -20.67
C MET A 193 -7.43 11.62 -21.09
N LYS A 194 -8.21 12.71 -21.16
CA LYS A 194 -7.73 14.02 -21.62
C LYS A 194 -8.20 15.14 -20.72
N LYS A 195 -7.42 16.22 -20.67
CA LYS A 195 -7.82 17.48 -20.05
C LYS A 195 -9.14 17.99 -20.69
N GLY A 196 -10.07 18.51 -19.87
CA GLY A 196 -11.39 19.00 -20.27
C GLY A 196 -12.44 17.91 -20.52
N MET A 197 -12.08 16.63 -20.36
CA MET A 197 -13.01 15.52 -20.54
C MET A 197 -13.96 15.43 -19.35
N GLN A 198 -15.26 15.23 -19.65
CA GLN A 198 -16.27 14.90 -18.63
C GLN A 198 -16.18 13.42 -18.29
N ILE A 199 -15.91 13.13 -17.03
CA ILE A 199 -15.75 11.78 -16.51
C ILE A 199 -16.80 11.42 -15.48
N ARG A 200 -17.04 10.13 -15.31
CA ARG A 200 -17.90 9.55 -14.28
C ARG A 200 -17.14 8.50 -13.49
N PHE A 201 -17.21 8.57 -12.19
CA PHE A 201 -16.81 7.50 -11.28
C PHE A 201 -17.91 6.44 -11.24
N MET A 202 -17.58 5.18 -11.54
CA MET A 202 -18.62 4.16 -11.73
C MET A 202 -19.28 3.72 -10.42
N SER A 203 -18.58 3.75 -9.29
CA SER A 203 -19.11 3.34 -8.00
C SER A 203 -20.07 4.39 -7.39
N SER A 204 -19.69 5.67 -7.43
CA SER A 204 -20.46 6.77 -6.84
C SER A 204 -21.43 7.40 -7.83
N GLY A 205 -21.18 7.25 -9.13
CA GLY A 205 -21.90 7.96 -10.19
C GLY A 205 -21.56 9.45 -10.29
N ALA A 206 -20.61 9.94 -9.50
CA ALA A 206 -20.20 11.35 -9.46
C ALA A 206 -19.59 11.77 -10.82
N LEU A 207 -19.94 12.97 -11.27
CA LEU A 207 -19.50 13.57 -12.53
C LEU A 207 -18.52 14.69 -12.26
N HIS A 208 -17.39 14.69 -12.97
CA HIS A 208 -16.35 15.71 -12.84
C HIS A 208 -15.75 16.02 -14.21
N GLU A 209 -15.16 17.20 -14.32
CA GLU A 209 -14.37 17.59 -15.49
C GLU A 209 -12.88 17.50 -15.13
N ILE A 210 -12.09 16.89 -15.99
CA ILE A 210 -10.64 16.78 -15.82
C ILE A 210 -9.99 18.15 -16.02
N GLU A 211 -9.37 18.68 -14.99
CA GLU A 211 -8.64 19.97 -15.02
C GLU A 211 -7.18 19.78 -15.48
N GLU A 212 -6.56 18.69 -15.04
CA GLU A 212 -5.15 18.39 -15.34
C GLU A 212 -4.96 16.88 -15.49
N VAL A 213 -4.09 16.49 -16.41
CA VAL A 213 -3.60 15.12 -16.59
C VAL A 213 -2.08 15.16 -16.64
N SER A 214 -1.41 14.23 -15.95
CA SER A 214 0.05 14.20 -15.92
C SER A 214 0.61 12.81 -15.72
N LEU A 215 1.86 12.61 -16.16
CA LEU A 215 2.66 11.41 -15.88
C LEU A 215 3.45 11.59 -14.58
N PHE A 216 3.82 10.49 -13.93
CA PHE A 216 4.71 10.49 -12.78
C PHE A 216 6.17 10.61 -13.25
N LYS A 217 6.68 11.82 -13.39
CA LYS A 217 8.07 12.07 -13.80
C LYS A 217 8.90 12.63 -12.65
N ILE A 218 10.20 12.35 -12.68
CA ILE A 218 11.18 12.90 -11.73
C ILE A 218 11.21 14.42 -11.83
N ASP A 219 11.18 14.93 -13.06
CA ASP A 219 11.05 16.38 -13.31
C ASP A 219 9.56 16.75 -13.35
N ARG A 220 9.11 17.44 -12.30
CA ARG A 220 7.73 17.89 -12.10
C ARG A 220 7.22 18.86 -13.19
N SER A 221 8.05 19.22 -14.17
CA SER A 221 7.74 20.25 -15.18
C SER A 221 6.96 19.76 -16.39
N SER A 222 6.66 18.47 -16.52
CA SER A 222 6.04 17.93 -17.74
C SER A 222 4.60 17.51 -17.55
N ASN A 223 3.67 18.45 -17.64
CA ASN A 223 2.28 18.16 -17.85
C ASN A 223 2.09 17.49 -19.21
N THR A 224 1.25 16.46 -19.26
CA THR A 224 0.76 15.90 -20.53
C THR A 224 -0.70 16.29 -20.67
N ASP A 225 -1.17 16.44 -21.92
CA ASP A 225 -2.57 16.76 -22.15
C ASP A 225 -3.46 15.50 -22.16
N MET A 226 -2.84 14.32 -22.15
CA MET A 226 -3.57 13.05 -22.22
C MET A 226 -2.76 11.87 -21.64
N LEU A 227 -3.51 10.83 -21.21
CA LEU A 227 -3.02 9.49 -20.93
C LEU A 227 -3.75 8.50 -21.83
N ALA A 228 -3.01 7.65 -22.54
CA ALA A 228 -3.52 6.61 -23.42
C ALA A 228 -3.59 5.24 -22.73
N ALA A 229 -4.23 4.27 -23.36
CA ALA A 229 -4.28 2.88 -22.88
C ALA A 229 -2.87 2.34 -22.61
N GLY A 230 -2.66 1.75 -21.42
CA GLY A 230 -1.39 1.26 -20.90
C GLY A 230 -0.59 2.27 -20.09
N GLU A 231 -0.92 3.56 -20.12
CA GLU A 231 -0.19 4.59 -19.38
C GLU A 231 -0.69 4.72 -17.94
N VAL A 232 0.24 5.09 -17.07
CA VAL A 232 0.04 5.36 -15.64
C VAL A 232 0.33 6.83 -15.39
N GLY A 233 -0.55 7.49 -14.65
CA GLY A 233 -0.40 8.89 -14.33
C GLY A 233 -1.41 9.34 -13.29
N TYR A 234 -1.63 10.63 -13.19
CA TYR A 234 -2.64 11.18 -12.31
C TYR A 234 -3.53 12.19 -13.02
N CYS A 235 -4.72 12.41 -12.49
CA CYS A 235 -5.59 13.48 -12.90
C CYS A 235 -6.10 14.28 -11.70
N THR A 236 -6.43 15.55 -11.96
CA THR A 236 -7.19 16.40 -11.03
C THR A 236 -8.50 16.81 -11.68
N ALA A 237 -9.55 16.93 -10.88
CA ALA A 237 -10.89 17.24 -11.38
C ALA A 237 -11.68 18.09 -10.35
N GLY A 238 -11.01 18.95 -9.59
CA GLY A 238 -11.62 19.82 -8.60
C GLY A 238 -12.42 19.11 -7.51
N ILE A 239 -12.08 17.85 -7.22
CA ILE A 239 -12.83 16.99 -6.28
C ILE A 239 -12.51 17.42 -4.86
N LYS A 240 -13.52 17.94 -4.16
CA LYS A 240 -13.40 18.38 -2.76
C LYS A 240 -13.93 17.35 -1.77
N ALA A 241 -14.85 16.50 -2.21
CA ALA A 241 -15.46 15.48 -1.36
C ALA A 241 -14.67 14.19 -1.44
N VAL A 242 -14.00 13.83 -0.35
CA VAL A 242 -13.21 12.60 -0.17
C VAL A 242 -13.99 11.34 -0.59
N ARG A 243 -15.27 11.29 -0.24
CA ARG A 243 -16.16 10.15 -0.50
C ARG A 243 -16.42 9.87 -1.98
N ASP A 244 -16.14 10.83 -2.86
CA ASP A 244 -16.36 10.68 -4.29
C ASP A 244 -15.25 9.89 -4.97
N VAL A 245 -14.07 9.82 -4.34
CA VAL A 245 -12.92 9.05 -4.84
C VAL A 245 -12.76 7.78 -4.01
N ARG A 246 -12.95 6.65 -4.65
CA ARG A 246 -12.67 5.33 -4.07
C ARG A 246 -11.53 4.66 -4.82
N VAL A 247 -10.52 4.25 -4.09
CA VAL A 247 -9.45 3.43 -4.65
C VAL A 247 -10.03 2.07 -5.07
N GLY A 248 -9.68 1.61 -6.28
CA GLY A 248 -10.28 0.43 -6.90
C GLY A 248 -11.50 0.74 -7.76
N ASP A 249 -11.99 2.00 -7.79
CA ASP A 249 -13.07 2.40 -8.68
C ASP A 249 -12.59 2.57 -10.13
N THR A 250 -13.55 2.57 -11.03
CA THR A 250 -13.33 2.78 -12.47
C THR A 250 -13.80 4.16 -12.88
N ILE A 251 -12.94 4.88 -13.58
CA ILE A 251 -13.30 6.12 -14.27
C ILE A 251 -13.64 5.80 -15.72
N THR A 252 -14.77 6.36 -16.19
CA THR A 252 -15.19 6.30 -17.59
C THR A 252 -15.57 7.68 -18.13
N GLU A 253 -15.55 7.84 -19.45
CA GLU A 253 -16.05 9.06 -20.10
C GLU A 253 -17.58 9.12 -20.09
N VAL A 254 -18.14 10.33 -20.01
CA VAL A 254 -19.61 10.51 -19.95
C VAL A 254 -20.25 10.30 -21.31
N GLU A 255 -19.61 10.76 -22.39
CA GLU A 255 -20.13 10.70 -23.73
C GLU A 255 -20.20 9.27 -24.28
N ARG A 256 -19.23 8.45 -23.96
CA ARG A 256 -19.10 7.06 -24.42
C ARG A 256 -18.67 6.17 -23.26
N PRO A 257 -19.57 5.89 -22.30
CA PRO A 257 -19.22 5.14 -21.09
C PRO A 257 -18.87 3.69 -21.41
N CYS A 258 -17.97 3.11 -20.60
CA CYS A 258 -17.72 1.67 -20.66
C CYS A 258 -18.88 0.88 -20.02
N ASP A 259 -19.10 -0.34 -20.50
CA ASP A 259 -20.24 -1.17 -20.08
C ASP A 259 -20.07 -1.75 -18.67
N LYS A 260 -18.84 -2.06 -18.27
CA LYS A 260 -18.53 -2.74 -17.00
C LYS A 260 -17.37 -2.07 -16.28
N PRO A 261 -17.45 -1.97 -14.94
CA PRO A 261 -16.30 -1.54 -14.14
C PRO A 261 -15.17 -2.57 -14.24
N LEU A 262 -13.95 -2.12 -14.00
CA LEU A 262 -12.79 -2.99 -13.78
C LEU A 262 -12.99 -3.76 -12.47
N PRO A 263 -12.37 -4.94 -12.32
CA PRO A 263 -12.28 -5.59 -11.02
C PRO A 263 -11.62 -4.62 -10.03
N GLY A 264 -12.34 -4.27 -8.98
CA GLY A 264 -11.81 -3.45 -7.91
C GLY A 264 -10.89 -4.25 -6.99
N PHE A 265 -10.35 -3.60 -5.96
CA PHE A 265 -9.56 -4.27 -4.94
C PHE A 265 -10.46 -5.00 -3.94
N LYS A 266 -9.93 -6.10 -3.36
CA LYS A 266 -10.59 -6.77 -2.24
C LYS A 266 -10.67 -5.81 -1.05
N GLU A 267 -11.83 -5.74 -0.42
CA GLU A 267 -12.02 -4.95 0.78
C GLU A 267 -11.19 -5.56 1.93
N ILE A 268 -10.35 -4.75 2.54
CA ILE A 268 -9.51 -5.18 3.66
C ILE A 268 -10.24 -4.96 4.96
N LYS A 269 -10.14 -5.93 5.83
CA LYS A 269 -10.68 -5.84 7.18
C LYS A 269 -9.55 -5.49 8.14
N PRO A 270 -9.68 -4.41 8.90
CA PRO A 270 -8.75 -4.10 9.98
C PRO A 270 -8.67 -5.25 10.99
N VAL A 271 -7.48 -5.46 11.54
CA VAL A 271 -7.24 -6.51 12.56
C VAL A 271 -6.93 -5.92 13.94
N VAL A 272 -6.53 -4.66 14.00
CA VAL A 272 -6.25 -3.93 15.24
C VAL A 272 -7.16 -2.71 15.31
N PHE A 273 -7.79 -2.48 16.45
CA PHE A 273 -8.65 -1.34 16.67
C PHE A 273 -8.13 -0.52 17.86
N SER A 274 -8.12 0.81 17.72
CA SER A 274 -7.80 1.74 18.78
C SER A 274 -8.66 2.98 18.64
N SER A 275 -9.04 3.61 19.75
CA SER A 275 -9.76 4.88 19.71
C SER A 275 -8.79 6.04 19.87
N ILE A 276 -9.00 7.07 19.08
CA ILE A 276 -8.21 8.30 19.02
C ILE A 276 -9.07 9.45 19.54
N TYR A 277 -8.59 10.15 20.55
CA TYR A 277 -9.25 11.31 21.15
C TYR A 277 -8.32 12.52 21.09
N PRO A 278 -8.82 13.72 20.87
CA PRO A 278 -8.01 14.92 21.03
C PRO A 278 -7.65 15.12 22.51
N MET A 279 -6.47 15.68 22.77
CA MET A 279 -6.04 15.98 24.14
C MET A 279 -6.91 17.10 24.75
N ASP A 280 -7.31 18.09 23.94
CA ASP A 280 -8.33 19.08 24.29
C ASP A 280 -9.60 18.81 23.48
N SER A 281 -10.74 18.76 24.15
CA SER A 281 -12.04 18.53 23.50
C SER A 281 -12.45 19.61 22.50
N ALA A 282 -11.85 20.79 22.58
CA ALA A 282 -12.04 21.86 21.61
C ALA A 282 -11.50 21.52 20.23
N ASP A 283 -10.47 20.68 20.15
CA ASP A 283 -9.78 20.29 18.91
C ASP A 283 -10.47 19.14 18.16
N TYR A 284 -11.68 18.72 18.58
CA TYR A 284 -12.39 17.59 17.97
C TYR A 284 -12.66 17.77 16.47
N GLU A 285 -13.10 18.96 16.03
CA GLU A 285 -13.38 19.21 14.61
C GLU A 285 -12.09 19.26 13.80
N ASP A 286 -10.98 19.77 14.33
CA ASP A 286 -9.68 19.79 13.68
C ASP A 286 -9.11 18.36 13.54
N LEU A 287 -9.28 17.53 14.58
CA LEU A 287 -8.91 16.11 14.52
C LEU A 287 -9.76 15.36 13.47
N LYS A 288 -11.05 15.63 13.39
CA LYS A 288 -11.94 15.03 12.39
C LYS A 288 -11.47 15.36 10.97
N ASP A 289 -11.22 16.64 10.69
CA ASP A 289 -10.74 17.07 9.37
C ASP A 289 -9.38 16.43 9.02
N SER A 290 -8.51 16.29 10.03
CA SER A 290 -7.20 15.63 9.87
C SER A 290 -7.34 14.14 9.55
N ILE A 291 -8.22 13.43 10.25
CA ILE A 291 -8.54 12.01 9.99
C ILE A 291 -9.16 11.85 8.59
N GLU A 292 -10.11 12.69 8.20
CA GLU A 292 -10.72 12.63 6.86
C GLU A 292 -9.69 12.82 5.74
N ARG A 293 -8.75 13.76 5.90
CA ARG A 293 -7.62 13.95 4.95
C ARG A 293 -6.67 12.77 4.95
N LEU A 294 -6.39 12.20 6.13
CA LEU A 294 -5.51 11.04 6.24
C LEU A 294 -6.11 9.80 5.56
N MET A 295 -7.43 9.58 5.70
CA MET A 295 -8.16 8.50 5.02
C MET A 295 -8.14 8.63 3.48
N LEU A 296 -7.98 9.85 2.93
CA LEU A 296 -7.73 10.03 1.49
C LEU A 296 -6.36 9.50 1.08
N ASN A 297 -5.38 9.70 1.94
CA ASN A 297 -4.00 9.31 1.68
C ASN A 297 -3.74 7.85 2.03
N ASP A 298 -4.61 7.26 2.86
CA ASP A 298 -4.52 5.87 3.33
C ASP A 298 -5.89 5.21 3.29
N ALA A 299 -6.19 4.53 2.20
CA ALA A 299 -7.48 3.86 1.98
C ALA A 299 -7.66 2.59 2.84
N SER A 300 -6.64 2.16 3.58
CA SER A 300 -6.72 1.04 4.52
C SER A 300 -7.21 1.46 5.91
N LEU A 301 -7.12 2.76 6.23
CA LEU A 301 -7.60 3.32 7.48
C LEU A 301 -9.12 3.44 7.48
N VAL A 302 -9.75 2.84 8.45
CA VAL A 302 -11.21 2.93 8.67
C VAL A 302 -11.45 3.61 10.01
N CYS A 303 -12.20 4.71 10.03
CA CYS A 303 -12.51 5.41 11.27
C CYS A 303 -14.01 5.65 11.39
N GLU A 304 -14.54 5.42 12.58
CA GLU A 304 -15.92 5.68 12.97
C GLU A 304 -15.95 6.62 14.18
N LYS A 305 -17.02 7.38 14.34
CA LYS A 305 -17.18 8.24 15.52
C LYS A 305 -17.26 7.40 16.79
N ASP A 306 -16.56 7.82 17.82
CA ASP A 306 -16.54 7.19 19.14
C ASP A 306 -16.78 8.23 20.24
N SER A 307 -17.15 7.78 21.41
CA SER A 307 -17.31 8.64 22.58
C SER A 307 -16.94 7.90 23.86
N SER A 308 -16.20 8.57 24.71
CA SER A 308 -15.82 8.09 26.03
C SER A 308 -16.35 9.03 27.11
N LEU A 309 -16.85 8.49 28.21
CA LEU A 309 -17.26 9.28 29.36
C LEU A 309 -16.12 10.09 29.99
N ALA A 310 -14.89 9.60 29.87
CA ALA A 310 -13.69 10.22 30.42
C ALA A 310 -12.99 11.17 29.45
N LEU A 311 -12.98 10.85 28.14
CA LEU A 311 -12.20 11.55 27.12
C LEU A 311 -13.07 12.38 26.14
N GLY A 312 -14.39 12.29 26.25
CA GLY A 312 -15.30 13.01 25.35
C GLY A 312 -15.47 12.33 23.99
N PHE A 313 -15.61 13.14 22.94
CA PHE A 313 -15.76 12.67 21.57
C PHE A 313 -14.42 12.38 20.91
N GLY A 314 -14.38 11.32 20.10
CA GLY A 314 -13.21 10.88 19.36
C GLY A 314 -13.58 9.98 18.19
N PHE A 315 -12.64 9.17 17.76
CA PHE A 315 -12.81 8.28 16.63
C PHE A 315 -12.25 6.90 16.98
N ARG A 316 -13.01 5.86 16.66
CA ARG A 316 -12.53 4.49 16.68
C ARG A 316 -11.99 4.15 15.32
N CYS A 317 -10.70 3.84 15.25
CA CYS A 317 -10.01 3.56 14.01
C CYS A 317 -9.57 2.10 13.97
N GLY A 318 -9.62 1.52 12.77
CA GLY A 318 -9.16 0.18 12.47
C GLY A 318 -7.89 0.22 11.64
N PHE A 319 -6.91 -0.61 11.99
CA PHE A 319 -5.55 -0.65 11.44
C PHE A 319 -5.21 -2.05 10.95
N LEU A 320 -4.26 -2.16 10.01
CA LEU A 320 -3.78 -3.42 9.45
C LEU A 320 -2.82 -4.16 10.40
N GLY A 321 -2.16 -3.45 11.29
CA GLY A 321 -1.23 -3.97 12.28
C GLY A 321 -0.76 -2.90 13.24
N LEU A 322 0.16 -3.25 14.14
CA LEU A 322 0.69 -2.31 15.14
C LEU A 322 1.60 -1.25 14.50
N LEU A 323 2.41 -1.61 13.50
CA LEU A 323 3.25 -0.64 12.79
C LEU A 323 2.39 0.38 12.04
N HIS A 324 1.30 -0.07 11.39
CA HIS A 324 0.35 0.83 10.75
C HIS A 324 -0.26 1.82 11.75
N LEU A 325 -0.67 1.34 12.94
CA LEU A 325 -1.19 2.17 14.02
C LEU A 325 -0.17 3.24 14.46
N GLU A 326 1.09 2.85 14.70
CA GLU A 326 2.16 3.78 15.09
C GLU A 326 2.40 4.86 14.03
N ILE A 327 2.39 4.47 12.75
CA ILE A 327 2.60 5.41 11.64
C ILE A 327 1.44 6.40 11.53
N ILE A 328 0.19 5.95 11.67
CA ILE A 328 -0.97 6.83 11.66
C ILE A 328 -0.91 7.83 12.83
N GLN A 329 -0.50 7.36 14.01
CA GLN A 329 -0.29 8.24 15.16
C GLN A 329 0.76 9.33 14.85
N GLU A 330 1.95 8.92 14.41
CA GLU A 330 3.02 9.88 14.08
C GLU A 330 2.62 10.86 12.98
N ARG A 331 1.83 10.41 11.99
CA ARG A 331 1.34 11.28 10.93
C ARG A 331 0.36 12.32 11.45
N LEU A 332 -0.60 11.93 12.32
CA LEU A 332 -1.53 12.87 12.96
C LEU A 332 -0.78 13.91 13.78
N GLU A 333 0.24 13.49 14.53
CA GLU A 333 1.04 14.38 15.36
C GLU A 333 1.94 15.33 14.53
N ARG A 334 2.63 14.80 13.49
CA ARG A 334 3.66 15.57 12.75
C ARG A 334 3.13 16.30 11.51
N GLU A 335 2.25 15.66 10.72
CA GLU A 335 1.74 16.25 9.48
C GLU A 335 0.55 17.18 9.73
N PHE A 336 -0.25 16.88 10.76
CA PHE A 336 -1.48 17.59 11.06
C PHE A 336 -1.44 18.37 12.38
N ASP A 337 -0.30 18.35 13.09
CA ASP A 337 -0.09 19.05 14.38
C ASP A 337 -1.17 18.74 15.44
N GLN A 338 -1.63 17.47 15.47
CA GLN A 338 -2.66 17.01 16.37
C GLN A 338 -2.06 16.49 17.67
N SER A 339 -2.53 17.00 18.82
CA SER A 339 -2.22 16.40 20.12
C SER A 339 -3.29 15.38 20.48
N ILE A 340 -2.94 14.08 20.45
CA ILE A 340 -3.91 12.99 20.56
C ILE A 340 -3.62 12.04 21.71
N ILE A 341 -4.68 11.39 22.17
CA ILE A 341 -4.63 10.26 23.12
C ILE A 341 -5.11 9.03 22.38
N MET A 342 -4.29 7.99 22.32
CA MET A 342 -4.68 6.70 21.78
C MET A 342 -4.97 5.71 22.89
N THR A 343 -6.05 4.93 22.75
CA THR A 343 -6.35 3.84 23.68
C THR A 343 -5.50 2.61 23.36
N ALA A 344 -5.36 1.70 24.33
CA ALA A 344 -4.74 0.41 24.06
C ALA A 344 -5.48 -0.33 22.93
N PRO A 345 -4.73 -1.02 22.02
CA PRO A 345 -5.33 -1.80 20.95
C PRO A 345 -6.31 -2.85 21.48
N SER A 346 -7.40 -3.06 20.77
CA SER A 346 -8.44 -4.03 21.13
C SER A 346 -8.93 -4.79 19.89
N VAL A 347 -9.62 -5.91 20.14
CA VAL A 347 -10.28 -6.70 19.11
C VAL A 347 -11.80 -6.56 19.22
N ARG A 348 -12.52 -6.89 18.14
CA ARG A 348 -13.98 -6.89 18.13
C ARG A 348 -14.51 -8.22 18.68
N TYR A 349 -15.34 -8.17 19.70
CA TYR A 349 -16.04 -9.34 20.24
C TYR A 349 -17.43 -9.46 19.61
N LYS A 350 -17.84 -10.72 19.35
CA LYS A 350 -19.20 -11.06 18.95
C LYS A 350 -19.89 -11.70 20.14
N LEU A 351 -20.96 -11.09 20.62
CA LEU A 351 -21.72 -11.56 21.77
C LEU A 351 -23.08 -12.07 21.29
N VAL A 352 -23.48 -13.25 21.74
CA VAL A 352 -24.83 -13.73 21.60
C VAL A 352 -25.52 -13.56 22.96
N LEU A 353 -26.58 -12.77 22.98
CA LEU A 353 -27.34 -12.52 24.20
C LEU A 353 -28.36 -13.63 24.45
N GLN A 354 -28.78 -13.83 25.71
CA GLN A 354 -29.84 -14.78 26.08
C GLN A 354 -31.17 -14.53 25.35
N SER A 355 -31.34 -13.33 24.79
CA SER A 355 -32.49 -12.98 23.93
C SER A 355 -32.39 -13.56 22.52
N GLY A 356 -31.25 -14.18 22.14
CA GLY A 356 -30.94 -14.62 20.78
C GLY A 356 -30.40 -13.51 19.87
N GLU A 357 -30.27 -12.29 20.35
CA GLU A 357 -29.71 -11.15 19.62
C GLU A 357 -28.18 -11.26 19.56
N THR A 358 -27.59 -10.98 18.38
CA THR A 358 -26.13 -10.91 18.20
C THR A 358 -25.69 -9.45 18.23
N VAL A 359 -24.77 -9.13 19.13
CA VAL A 359 -24.19 -7.80 19.31
C VAL A 359 -22.68 -7.87 19.08
N PHE A 360 -22.14 -6.92 18.32
CA PHE A 360 -20.70 -6.77 18.18
C PHE A 360 -20.22 -5.66 19.13
N VAL A 361 -19.20 -5.97 19.93
CA VAL A 361 -18.65 -5.05 20.94
C VAL A 361 -17.18 -4.80 20.62
N ASP A 362 -16.88 -3.56 20.38
CA ASP A 362 -15.52 -3.08 20.09
C ASP A 362 -14.89 -2.37 21.28
N ASN A 363 -15.73 -1.78 22.13
CA ASN A 363 -15.32 -0.99 23.28
C ASN A 363 -15.75 -1.70 24.57
N PRO A 364 -14.81 -1.93 25.52
CA PRO A 364 -15.14 -2.53 26.81
C PRO A 364 -16.27 -1.83 27.58
N SER A 365 -16.42 -0.52 27.39
CA SER A 365 -17.51 0.24 28.03
C SER A 365 -18.92 -0.10 27.51
N GLN A 366 -19.01 -0.72 26.33
CA GLN A 366 -20.26 -1.16 25.71
C GLN A 366 -20.57 -2.64 26.01
N TYR A 367 -19.69 -3.31 26.78
CA TYR A 367 -19.89 -4.71 27.13
C TYR A 367 -21.14 -4.86 28.01
N PRO A 368 -22.14 -5.65 27.57
CA PRO A 368 -23.36 -5.86 28.32
C PRO A 368 -23.09 -6.54 29.67
N ASP A 369 -24.08 -6.47 30.58
CA ASP A 369 -24.03 -7.25 31.83
C ASP A 369 -23.78 -8.72 31.52
N PRO A 370 -22.70 -9.37 32.08
CA PRO A 370 -22.37 -10.76 31.84
C PRO A 370 -23.55 -11.74 32.00
N SER A 371 -24.51 -11.45 32.89
CA SER A 371 -25.73 -12.24 33.10
C SER A 371 -26.65 -12.31 31.86
N ARG A 372 -26.51 -11.38 30.94
CA ARG A 372 -27.30 -11.32 29.69
C ARG A 372 -26.64 -11.99 28.50
N ILE A 373 -25.38 -12.42 28.64
CA ILE A 373 -24.59 -13.02 27.57
C ILE A 373 -24.74 -14.55 27.63
N GLU A 374 -25.10 -15.15 26.52
CA GLU A 374 -25.11 -16.61 26.33
C GLU A 374 -23.74 -17.10 25.89
N THR A 375 -23.16 -16.47 24.84
CA THR A 375 -21.81 -16.79 24.35
C THR A 375 -21.06 -15.51 24.00
N ALA A 376 -19.75 -15.51 24.25
CA ALA A 376 -18.84 -14.49 23.81
C ALA A 376 -17.79 -15.15 22.88
N GLU A 377 -17.67 -14.60 21.68
CA GLU A 377 -16.74 -15.08 20.65
C GLU A 377 -15.74 -13.97 20.35
N GLU A 378 -14.47 -14.32 20.26
CA GLU A 378 -13.40 -13.43 19.77
C GLU A 378 -12.96 -13.86 18.38
N PRO A 379 -12.41 -12.95 17.55
CA PRO A 379 -11.93 -13.31 16.22
C PRO A 379 -10.69 -14.17 16.32
N TYR A 380 -10.69 -15.32 15.64
CA TYR A 380 -9.51 -16.13 15.40
C TYR A 380 -9.00 -15.92 14.00
N ILE A 381 -7.68 -15.89 13.85
CA ILE A 381 -7.02 -15.90 12.55
C ILE A 381 -6.56 -17.33 12.23
N ARG A 382 -6.61 -17.68 10.96
CA ARG A 382 -5.91 -18.85 10.44
C ARG A 382 -4.60 -18.36 9.86
N ALA A 383 -3.49 -18.65 10.53
CA ALA A 383 -2.16 -18.35 10.03
C ALA A 383 -1.57 -19.56 9.30
N GLU A 384 -1.05 -19.35 8.11
CA GLU A 384 -0.23 -20.30 7.39
C GLU A 384 1.21 -19.83 7.48
N ILE A 385 2.07 -20.65 8.11
CA ILE A 385 3.46 -20.31 8.35
C ILE A 385 4.33 -21.19 7.46
N ILE A 386 5.01 -20.58 6.51
CA ILE A 386 6.01 -21.24 5.67
C ILE A 386 7.37 -20.99 6.27
N THR A 387 8.05 -22.06 6.69
CA THR A 387 9.37 -21.98 7.33
C THR A 387 10.27 -23.12 6.88
N PRO A 388 11.59 -22.90 6.75
CA PRO A 388 12.55 -23.96 6.55
C PRO A 388 12.47 -25.03 7.64
N THR A 389 12.68 -26.29 7.27
CA THR A 389 12.59 -27.44 8.20
C THR A 389 13.48 -27.33 9.45
N THR A 390 14.59 -26.58 9.37
CA THR A 390 15.50 -26.32 10.49
C THR A 390 14.88 -25.50 11.63
N TYR A 391 13.76 -24.81 11.37
CA TYR A 391 13.07 -23.99 12.38
C TYR A 391 11.80 -24.65 12.93
N ILE A 392 11.37 -25.80 12.39
CA ILE A 392 10.14 -26.48 12.82
C ILE A 392 10.22 -26.87 14.31
N GLY A 393 11.35 -27.43 14.78
CA GLY A 393 11.51 -27.81 16.17
C GLY A 393 11.47 -26.64 17.16
N ARG A 394 11.87 -25.44 16.75
CA ARG A 394 11.76 -24.23 17.57
C ARG A 394 10.32 -23.71 17.67
N SER A 395 9.53 -23.89 16.64
CA SER A 395 8.12 -23.49 16.66
C SER A 395 7.27 -24.35 17.60
N GLU A 396 7.61 -25.61 17.79
CA GLU A 396 6.91 -26.52 18.71
C GLU A 396 7.17 -26.17 20.18
N GLU A 397 8.37 -25.68 20.51
CA GLU A 397 8.72 -25.25 21.87
C GLU A 397 8.00 -23.95 22.27
N HIS A 398 7.66 -23.09 21.32
CA HIS A 398 7.02 -21.80 21.57
C HIS A 398 5.51 -21.76 21.31
N THR A 399 4.88 -22.85 20.88
CA THR A 399 3.42 -22.91 20.67
C THR A 399 2.63 -22.66 21.96
N SER A 400 3.17 -23.00 23.11
CA SER A 400 2.57 -22.69 24.41
C SER A 400 2.67 -21.19 24.78
N GLU A 401 3.73 -20.49 24.36
CA GLU A 401 3.90 -19.06 24.57
C GLU A 401 3.06 -18.22 23.59
N LEU A 402 2.93 -18.66 22.36
CA LEU A 402 2.04 -18.02 21.37
C LEU A 402 0.55 -18.14 21.77
N GLN A 403 0.16 -19.26 22.40
CA GLN A 403 -1.17 -19.40 22.99
C GLN A 403 -1.37 -18.48 24.21
N SER A 404 -0.31 -18.17 24.97
CA SER A 404 -0.40 -17.26 26.11
C SER A 404 -0.41 -15.77 25.71
N LEU A 405 0.18 -15.41 24.57
CA LEU A 405 0.13 -14.05 24.01
C LEU A 405 -1.22 -13.72 23.34
N ALA A 406 -1.99 -14.73 22.95
CA ALA A 406 -3.38 -14.56 22.47
C ALA A 406 -4.36 -14.19 23.59
N TYR A 407 -3.94 -14.18 24.85
CA TYR A 407 -4.74 -13.81 26.02
C TYR A 407 -4.33 -12.45 26.65
N LEU A 408 -3.44 -11.71 26.02
CA LEU A 408 -3.08 -10.34 26.39
C LEU A 408 -3.61 -9.37 25.34
#